data_879bbefb2ec280100657b8bde67e7732
#
_entry.id   879bbefb2ec280100657b8bde67e7732
#
_cell.length_a   1.000
_cell.length_b   1.000
_cell.length_c   1.000
_cell.angle_alpha   90.00
_cell.angle_beta   90.00
_cell.angle_gamma   90.00
#
_symmetry.space_group_name_H-M   'P 1'
#
loop_
_entity.id
_entity.type
_entity.pdbx_description
1 polymer ?
#
loop_
_entity_poly.entity_id
_entity_poly.type
_entity_poly.pdbx_seq_one_letter_code
_entity_poly.pdbx_strand_id
1 'polypeptide(L)'
;MGADSVINYTQGLREQVKDLTNDRGADVIYDPVGGDVFDESMRCIAPFGRLLVVGFASGRPAQAKTNHLLIKDAEVIGFTIGALGRLDPDWERRNFDVLMGWLAAGRITRTSPTGCRWRRRPRP
;
A
#
# COMPACT_ATOMS: atom_id res chain seq x y z
N MET A 1 8.53 -14.61 -0.62
CA MET A 1 7.80 -13.41 -0.22
C MET A 1 6.37 -13.41 -0.75
N GLY A 2 5.64 -14.23 -1.22
CA GLY A 2 4.20 -14.31 -1.50
C GLY A 2 3.64 -13.37 -2.58
N ALA A 3 4.47 -12.58 -3.25
CA ALA A 3 4.03 -11.81 -4.42
C ALA A 3 4.21 -12.65 -5.69
N ASP A 4 3.17 -12.70 -6.53
CA ASP A 4 3.21 -13.42 -7.82
C ASP A 4 4.08 -12.69 -8.84
N SER A 5 4.06 -11.35 -8.81
CA SER A 5 4.86 -10.50 -9.69
C SER A 5 5.43 -9.31 -8.91
N VAL A 6 6.61 -8.85 -9.32
CA VAL A 6 7.26 -7.65 -8.78
C VAL A 6 7.60 -6.74 -9.95
N ILE A 7 7.20 -5.47 -9.86
CA ILE A 7 7.48 -4.46 -10.86
C ILE A 7 8.33 -3.33 -10.27
N ASN A 8 9.11 -2.68 -11.13
CA ASN A 8 9.83 -1.48 -10.76
C ASN A 8 9.00 -0.24 -11.17
N TYR A 9 8.39 0.42 -10.20
CA TYR A 9 7.52 1.57 -10.44
C TYR A 9 8.24 2.79 -11.08
N THR A 10 9.57 2.83 -11.06
CA THR A 10 10.34 3.90 -11.73
C THR A 10 10.50 3.67 -13.25
N GLN A 11 10.05 2.53 -13.76
CA GLN A 11 10.22 2.10 -15.15
C GLN A 11 8.87 1.86 -15.86
N GLY A 12 7.94 2.81 -15.74
CA GLY A 12 6.62 2.69 -16.39
C GLY A 12 5.66 1.80 -15.60
N LEU A 13 5.26 2.25 -14.40
CA LEU A 13 4.31 1.54 -13.53
C LEU A 13 3.04 1.14 -14.27
N ARG A 14 2.45 2.07 -15.00
CA ARG A 14 1.19 1.88 -15.69
C ARG A 14 1.26 0.76 -16.73
N GLU A 15 2.27 0.78 -17.56
CA GLU A 15 2.47 -0.18 -18.66
C GLU A 15 2.68 -1.59 -18.07
N GLN A 16 3.55 -1.72 -17.07
CA GLN A 16 3.80 -3.00 -16.42
C GLN A 16 2.54 -3.60 -15.75
N VAL A 17 1.73 -2.76 -15.08
CA VAL A 17 0.46 -3.22 -14.50
C VAL A 17 -0.51 -3.67 -15.60
N LYS A 18 -0.61 -2.95 -16.70
CA LYS A 18 -1.48 -3.31 -17.81
C LYS A 18 -1.07 -4.62 -18.47
N ASP A 19 0.22 -4.81 -18.69
CA ASP A 19 0.76 -6.06 -19.26
C ASP A 19 0.43 -7.26 -18.36
N LEU A 20 0.60 -7.12 -17.04
CA LEU A 20 0.30 -8.18 -16.07
C LEU A 20 -1.20 -8.47 -15.91
N THR A 21 -2.05 -7.56 -16.31
CA THR A 21 -3.52 -7.65 -16.14
C THR A 21 -4.29 -7.73 -17.46
N ASN A 22 -3.61 -7.98 -18.59
CA ASN A 22 -4.20 -7.98 -19.93
C ASN A 22 -5.02 -6.69 -20.20
N ASP A 23 -4.40 -5.54 -19.97
CA ASP A 23 -4.98 -4.19 -20.10
C ASP A 23 -6.14 -3.85 -19.16
N ARG A 24 -6.58 -4.76 -18.31
CA ARG A 24 -7.70 -4.54 -17.39
C ARG A 24 -7.38 -3.50 -16.30
N GLY A 25 -6.15 -3.50 -15.80
CA GLY A 25 -5.71 -2.71 -14.65
C GLY A 25 -5.88 -3.43 -13.31
N ALA A 26 -5.48 -2.77 -12.23
CA ALA A 26 -5.52 -3.30 -10.87
C ALA A 26 -6.88 -3.07 -10.20
N ASP A 27 -7.50 -4.11 -9.66
CA ASP A 27 -8.79 -4.01 -8.96
C ASP A 27 -8.66 -3.32 -7.60
N VAL A 28 -7.56 -3.58 -6.90
CA VAL A 28 -7.26 -2.95 -5.60
C VAL A 28 -5.82 -2.49 -5.59
N ILE A 29 -5.61 -1.23 -5.21
CA ILE A 29 -4.29 -0.63 -5.05
C ILE A 29 -4.14 -0.17 -3.60
N TYR A 30 -3.06 -0.58 -2.95
CA TYR A 30 -2.67 -0.14 -1.62
C TYR A 30 -1.48 0.82 -1.75
N ASP A 31 -1.70 2.11 -1.53
CA ASP A 31 -0.70 3.16 -1.78
C ASP A 31 -0.17 3.80 -0.48
N PRO A 32 1.03 3.42 -0.03
CA PRO A 32 1.74 4.09 1.06
C PRO A 32 2.66 5.22 0.58
N VAL A 33 2.78 5.43 -0.74
CA VAL A 33 3.81 6.29 -1.35
C VAL A 33 3.28 7.68 -1.71
N GLY A 34 2.12 7.73 -2.36
CA GLY A 34 1.56 8.99 -2.86
C GLY A 34 2.35 9.57 -4.04
N GLY A 35 2.21 10.87 -4.29
CA GLY A 35 2.95 11.58 -5.33
C GLY A 35 2.75 11.00 -6.72
N ASP A 36 3.84 10.86 -7.47
CA ASP A 36 3.80 10.36 -8.86
C ASP A 36 3.33 8.90 -8.94
N VAL A 37 3.60 8.09 -7.92
CA VAL A 37 3.12 6.71 -7.84
C VAL A 37 1.59 6.67 -7.77
N PHE A 38 0.98 7.56 -6.99
CA PHE A 38 -0.48 7.71 -6.96
C PHE A 38 -1.03 8.14 -8.31
N ASP A 39 -0.39 9.14 -8.95
CA ASP A 39 -0.83 9.66 -10.25
C ASP A 39 -0.83 8.56 -11.33
N GLU A 40 0.20 7.71 -11.37
CA GLU A 40 0.28 6.57 -12.28
C GLU A 40 -0.70 5.45 -11.88
N SER A 41 -0.87 5.20 -10.58
CA SER A 41 -1.83 4.23 -10.05
C SER A 41 -3.27 4.54 -10.49
N MET A 42 -3.67 5.82 -10.47
CA MET A 42 -4.97 6.27 -10.98
C MET A 42 -5.18 5.97 -12.47
N ARG A 43 -4.10 5.88 -13.24
CA ARG A 43 -4.16 5.58 -14.68
C ARG A 43 -4.27 4.09 -14.97
N CYS A 44 -3.76 3.25 -14.09
CA CYS A 44 -3.79 1.79 -14.24
C CYS A 44 -4.78 1.07 -13.30
N ILE A 45 -5.61 1.81 -12.56
CA ILE A 45 -6.73 1.21 -11.82
C ILE A 45 -7.77 0.63 -12.79
N ALA A 46 -8.33 -0.53 -12.45
CA ALA A 46 -9.39 -1.16 -13.22
C ALA A 46 -10.72 -0.38 -13.11
N PRO A 47 -11.67 -0.58 -14.04
CA PRO A 47 -13.04 -0.15 -13.81
C PRO A 47 -13.61 -0.74 -12.52
N PHE A 48 -14.31 0.08 -11.72
CA PHE A 48 -14.81 -0.25 -10.37
C PHE A 48 -13.70 -0.60 -9.36
N GLY A 49 -12.44 -0.25 -9.67
CA GLY A 49 -11.30 -0.49 -8.80
C GLY A 49 -11.26 0.45 -7.59
N ARG A 50 -10.50 0.05 -6.57
CA ARG A 50 -10.32 0.80 -5.32
C ARG A 50 -8.87 1.13 -5.07
N LEU A 51 -8.58 2.38 -4.78
CA LEU A 51 -7.25 2.84 -4.38
C LEU A 51 -7.29 3.28 -2.92
N LEU A 52 -6.55 2.58 -2.06
CA LEU A 52 -6.43 2.90 -0.64
C LEU A 52 -5.21 3.77 -0.42
N VAL A 53 -5.44 5.00 0.01
CA VAL A 53 -4.39 5.95 0.40
C VAL A 53 -4.09 5.74 1.88
N VAL A 54 -2.90 5.22 2.19
CA VAL A 54 -2.49 4.90 3.56
C VAL A 54 -1.27 5.68 4.02
N GLY A 55 -0.61 6.41 3.12
CA GLY A 55 0.54 7.24 3.46
C GLY A 55 1.09 8.04 2.28
N PHE A 56 2.10 8.86 2.57
CA PHE A 56 2.75 9.74 1.61
C PHE A 56 4.27 9.68 1.78
N ALA A 57 4.85 8.48 1.64
CA ALA A 57 6.28 8.26 1.81
C ALA A 57 7.14 9.05 0.81
N SER A 58 6.57 9.47 -0.33
CA SER A 58 7.20 10.39 -1.28
C SER A 58 7.37 11.82 -0.75
N GLY A 59 6.69 12.18 0.35
CA GLY A 59 6.59 13.55 0.87
C GLY A 59 5.55 14.43 0.17
N ARG A 60 4.91 13.94 -0.91
CA ARG A 60 3.85 14.67 -1.63
C ARG A 60 2.49 13.99 -1.44
N PRO A 61 1.50 14.69 -0.86
CA PRO A 61 0.14 14.17 -0.76
C PRO A 61 -0.47 13.83 -2.12
N ALA A 62 -1.31 12.81 -2.14
CA ALA A 62 -2.06 12.40 -3.33
C ALA A 62 -3.14 13.44 -3.69
N GLN A 63 -3.38 13.65 -4.99
CA GLN A 63 -4.43 14.49 -5.51
C GLN A 63 -5.26 13.71 -6.53
N ALA A 64 -6.42 13.20 -6.10
CA ALA A 64 -7.30 12.45 -6.97
C ALA A 64 -8.02 13.39 -7.96
N LYS A 65 -7.77 13.19 -9.26
CA LYS A 65 -8.49 13.87 -10.33
C LYS A 65 -9.85 13.20 -10.51
N THR A 66 -10.92 13.90 -10.20
CA THR A 66 -12.29 13.36 -10.20
C THR A 66 -12.76 12.85 -11.56
N ASN A 67 -12.23 13.41 -12.66
CA ASN A 67 -12.51 12.90 -14.00
C ASN A 67 -12.00 11.46 -14.21
N HIS A 68 -10.88 11.08 -13.61
CA HIS A 68 -10.40 9.68 -13.68
C HIS A 68 -11.31 8.73 -12.91
N LEU A 69 -11.83 9.18 -11.76
CA LEU A 69 -12.81 8.41 -10.98
C LEU A 69 -14.11 8.21 -11.77
N LEU A 70 -14.63 9.29 -12.35
CA LEU A 70 -15.87 9.26 -13.11
C LEU A 70 -15.81 8.32 -14.32
N ILE A 71 -14.70 8.34 -15.10
CA ILE A 71 -14.57 7.53 -16.31
C ILE A 71 -14.45 6.03 -15.99
N LYS A 72 -13.92 5.69 -14.81
CA LYS A 72 -13.66 4.31 -14.41
C LYS A 72 -14.61 3.77 -13.36
N ASP A 73 -15.55 4.59 -12.89
CA ASP A 73 -16.41 4.25 -11.73
C ASP A 73 -15.58 3.75 -10.53
N ALA A 74 -14.38 4.35 -10.33
CA ALA A 74 -13.41 3.92 -9.35
C ALA A 74 -13.53 4.71 -8.04
N GLU A 75 -13.00 4.14 -6.95
CA GLU A 75 -13.02 4.74 -5.63
C GLU A 75 -11.61 5.07 -5.14
N VAL A 76 -11.46 6.21 -4.46
CA VAL A 76 -10.26 6.53 -3.66
C VAL A 76 -10.67 6.61 -2.20
N ILE A 77 -10.06 5.78 -1.37
CA ILE A 77 -10.42 5.60 0.04
C ILE A 77 -9.21 5.99 0.90
N GLY A 78 -9.39 7.00 1.75
CA GLY A 78 -8.40 7.34 2.78
C GLY A 78 -8.51 6.40 3.97
N PHE A 79 -7.35 5.92 4.48
CA PHE A 79 -7.31 5.02 5.62
C PHE A 79 -6.15 5.38 6.55
N THR A 80 -6.42 5.52 7.84
CA THR A 80 -5.38 5.67 8.86
C THR A 80 -5.62 4.72 10.04
N ILE A 81 -4.57 4.02 10.44
CA ILE A 81 -4.59 3.14 11.63
C ILE A 81 -4.98 3.91 12.88
N GLY A 82 -4.45 5.13 13.05
CA GLY A 82 -4.75 5.96 14.22
C GLY A 82 -6.23 6.40 14.34
N ALA A 83 -6.99 6.43 13.24
CA ALA A 83 -8.42 6.69 13.30
C ALA A 83 -9.19 5.50 13.89
N LEU A 84 -8.81 4.28 13.51
CA LEU A 84 -9.41 3.05 14.05
C LEU A 84 -9.15 2.91 15.56
N GLY A 85 -7.94 3.16 16.04
CA GLY A 85 -7.63 3.09 17.46
C GLY A 85 -8.44 4.10 18.31
N ARG A 86 -8.87 5.23 17.74
CA ARG A 86 -9.78 6.17 18.42
C ARG A 86 -11.22 5.70 18.47
N LEU A 87 -11.67 4.96 17.45
CA LEU A 87 -13.05 4.43 17.37
C LEU A 87 -13.19 3.14 18.18
N ASP A 88 -12.15 2.33 18.24
CA ASP A 88 -12.12 1.05 18.91
C ASP A 88 -10.77 0.85 19.62
N PRO A 89 -10.66 1.20 20.90
CA PRO A 89 -9.39 1.11 21.67
C PRO A 89 -8.81 -0.30 21.76
N ASP A 90 -9.64 -1.33 21.64
CA ASP A 90 -9.18 -2.73 21.68
C ASP A 90 -8.71 -3.25 20.32
N TRP A 91 -8.89 -2.48 19.25
CA TRP A 91 -8.56 -2.88 17.89
C TRP A 91 -7.06 -3.25 17.72
N GLU A 92 -6.16 -2.44 18.27
CA GLU A 92 -4.71 -2.68 18.17
C GLU A 92 -4.34 -3.99 18.88
N ARG A 93 -4.88 -4.23 20.07
CA ARG A 93 -4.61 -5.44 20.84
C ARG A 93 -5.09 -6.67 20.08
N ARG A 94 -6.35 -6.67 19.59
CA ARG A 94 -6.88 -7.80 18.82
C ARG A 94 -6.06 -8.11 17.57
N ASN A 95 -5.64 -7.09 16.82
CA ASN A 95 -4.78 -7.28 15.65
C ASN A 95 -3.39 -7.80 16.03
N PHE A 96 -2.81 -7.29 17.11
CA PHE A 96 -1.54 -7.77 17.61
C PHE A 96 -1.60 -9.25 17.99
N ASP A 97 -2.64 -9.67 18.69
CA ASP A 97 -2.85 -11.07 19.08
C ASP A 97 -2.96 -11.99 17.84
N VAL A 98 -3.69 -11.56 16.80
CA VAL A 98 -3.79 -12.28 15.53
C VAL A 98 -2.41 -12.39 14.85
N LEU A 99 -1.66 -11.29 14.76
CA LEU A 99 -0.33 -11.27 14.15
C LEU A 99 0.65 -12.17 14.91
N MET A 100 0.61 -12.16 16.24
CA MET A 100 1.42 -13.05 17.07
C MET A 100 1.04 -14.51 16.86
N GLY A 101 -0.24 -14.80 16.73
CA GLY A 101 -0.72 -16.15 16.37
C GLY A 101 -0.20 -16.61 15.01
N TRP A 102 -0.21 -15.77 14.00
CA TRP A 102 0.34 -16.07 12.68
C TRP A 102 1.85 -16.27 12.70
N LEU A 103 2.58 -15.47 13.49
CA LEU A 103 4.02 -15.61 13.67
C LEU A 103 4.35 -16.94 14.36
N ALA A 104 3.64 -17.30 15.43
CA ALA A 104 3.81 -18.57 16.16
C ALA A 104 3.49 -19.78 15.27
N ALA A 105 2.51 -19.67 14.40
CA ALA A 105 2.14 -20.71 13.44
C ALA A 105 3.06 -20.75 12.19
N GLY A 106 4.08 -19.90 12.09
CA GLY A 106 4.96 -19.83 10.93
C GLY A 106 4.30 -19.31 9.63
N ARG A 107 3.10 -18.75 9.71
CA ARG A 107 2.37 -18.20 8.55
C ARG A 107 3.00 -16.89 8.06
N ILE A 108 3.64 -16.14 8.94
CA ILE A 108 4.46 -14.99 8.63
C ILE A 108 5.84 -15.18 9.24
N THR A 109 6.86 -14.71 8.55
CA THR A 109 8.24 -14.79 9.01
C THR A 109 8.86 -13.38 8.97
N ARG A 110 9.67 -13.09 9.99
CA ARG A 110 10.49 -11.88 9.99
C ARG A 110 11.73 -12.12 9.14
N THR A 111 11.87 -11.41 8.03
CA THR A 111 13.15 -11.29 7.33
C THR A 111 13.93 -10.13 7.93
N SER A 112 15.06 -10.42 8.58
CA SER A 112 16.03 -9.38 8.95
C SER A 112 17.02 -9.24 7.79
N PRO A 113 17.21 -8.05 7.19
CA PRO A 113 18.28 -7.87 6.22
C PRO A 113 19.62 -8.22 6.90
N THR A 114 20.33 -9.19 6.36
CA THR A 114 21.69 -9.53 6.79
C THR A 114 22.55 -8.28 6.64
N GLY A 115 22.97 -7.68 7.75
CA GLY A 115 23.84 -6.49 7.73
C GLY A 115 23.26 -5.22 8.39
N CYS A 116 22.01 -5.20 8.82
CA CYS A 116 21.48 -4.06 9.57
C CYS A 116 22.05 -4.06 11.00
N ARG A 117 23.24 -3.45 11.19
CA ARG A 117 23.75 -3.12 12.52
C ARG A 117 23.00 -1.88 13.02
N TRP A 118 22.25 -2.04 14.11
CA TRP A 118 21.76 -0.91 14.87
C TRP A 118 22.97 -0.12 15.40
N ARG A 119 23.29 1.03 14.81
CA ARG A 119 24.20 1.98 15.44
C ARG A 119 23.44 2.64 16.58
N ARG A 120 23.90 2.43 17.82
CA ARG A 120 23.41 3.23 18.95
C ARG A 120 23.68 4.71 18.62
N ARG A 121 22.62 5.52 18.58
CA ARG A 121 22.82 6.97 18.59
C ARG A 121 23.55 7.34 19.88
N PRO A 122 24.61 8.16 19.82
CA PRO A 122 25.13 8.78 21.04
C PRO A 122 23.97 9.51 21.72
N ARG A 123 23.83 9.32 23.02
CA ARG A 123 22.91 10.14 23.80
C ARG A 123 23.51 11.56 23.87
N PRO A 124 22.65 12.62 23.76
CA PRO A 124 23.12 13.99 23.92
C PRO A 124 23.67 14.23 25.32
#